data_3d9120f2038b1c591888eae2a12f5d2d
#
_entry.id   3d9120f2038b1c591888eae2a12f5d2d
#
_cell.length_a   1.000
_cell.length_b   1.000
_cell.length_c   1.000
_cell.angle_alpha   90.00
_cell.angle_beta   90.00
_cell.angle_gamma   90.00
#
_symmetry.space_group_name_H-M   'P 1'
#
loop_
_entity.id
_entity.type
_entity.pdbx_description
1 polymer ?
#
loop_
_entity_poly.entity_id
_entity_poly.type
_entity_poly.pdbx_seq_one_letter_code
_entity_poly.pdbx_strand_id
1 'polypeptide(L)'
;MRCIPRGSALDLGTGEGENACWLAQQGFTVDAVEVDPRFTLQLAERRGALPVRVCPSDITIFQIVESSYSLIVASAILHFLRPTELWPLADRMQQGLTPGGFLIAEVFTADDPGFTVLRESGTEEIEPNTFRLEGRSGVIHYFARGELRRVFEGLEILEYEESRRLAEDPEVAYTSGALLVARKGE
;
A
#
# COMPACT_ATOMS: atom_id res chain seq x y z
N MET A 1 -9.69 4.89 21.06
CA MET A 1 -9.14 3.92 20.09
C MET A 1 -10.31 3.25 19.40
N ARG A 2 -10.55 3.54 18.10
CA ARG A 2 -11.65 2.89 17.36
C ARG A 2 -11.19 1.47 17.03
N CYS A 3 -11.98 0.46 17.43
CA CYS A 3 -11.67 -0.93 17.08
C CYS A 3 -12.05 -1.17 15.61
N ILE A 4 -11.11 -1.57 14.78
CA ILE A 4 -11.40 -2.10 13.44
C ILE A 4 -12.16 -3.41 13.61
N PRO A 5 -13.34 -3.58 12.98
CA PRO A 5 -14.08 -4.84 13.04
C PRO A 5 -13.22 -5.98 12.51
N ARG A 6 -13.08 -7.05 13.30
CA ARG A 6 -12.37 -8.25 12.84
C ARG A 6 -13.17 -8.94 11.74
N GLY A 7 -12.46 -9.44 10.73
CA GLY A 7 -13.06 -10.09 9.58
C GLY A 7 -11.98 -10.45 8.56
N SER A 8 -12.29 -10.33 7.28
CA SER A 8 -11.29 -10.50 6.22
C SER A 8 -10.48 -9.23 6.07
N ALA A 9 -9.17 -9.37 5.96
CA ALA A 9 -8.25 -8.30 5.61
C ALA A 9 -7.55 -8.62 4.27
N LEU A 10 -7.22 -7.56 3.54
CA LEU A 10 -6.41 -7.64 2.31
C LEU A 10 -5.12 -6.86 2.54
N ASP A 11 -3.97 -7.49 2.31
CA ASP A 11 -2.66 -6.88 2.37
C ASP A 11 -2.05 -6.88 0.96
N LEU A 12 -2.00 -5.71 0.33
CA LEU A 12 -1.53 -5.53 -1.04
C LEU A 12 -0.04 -5.21 -1.06
N GLY A 13 0.74 -6.01 -1.80
CA GLY A 13 2.19 -5.90 -1.83
C GLY A 13 2.81 -6.29 -0.48
N THR A 14 2.38 -7.42 0.04
CA THR A 14 2.68 -7.85 1.43
C THR A 14 4.18 -8.08 1.70
N GLY A 15 5.02 -8.19 0.65
CA GLY A 15 6.45 -8.48 0.79
C GLY A 15 6.68 -9.76 1.57
N GLU A 16 7.53 -9.71 2.61
CA GLU A 16 7.81 -10.83 3.50
C GLU A 16 6.66 -11.21 4.44
N GLY A 17 5.53 -10.48 4.39
CA GLY A 17 4.29 -10.79 5.10
C GLY A 17 4.26 -10.40 6.57
N GLU A 18 5.04 -9.40 6.99
CA GLU A 18 5.04 -8.93 8.38
C GLU A 18 3.66 -8.41 8.79
N ASN A 19 3.09 -7.51 7.97
CA ASN A 19 1.74 -6.97 8.21
C ASN A 19 0.69 -8.07 8.17
N ALA A 20 0.73 -8.95 7.15
CA ALA A 20 -0.23 -10.05 7.01
C ALA A 20 -0.22 -10.99 8.24
N CYS A 21 0.97 -11.40 8.70
CA CYS A 21 1.10 -12.26 9.88
C CYS A 21 0.66 -11.55 11.16
N TRP A 22 1.01 -10.27 11.32
CA TRP A 22 0.57 -9.50 12.48
C TRP A 22 -0.96 -9.35 12.51
N LEU A 23 -1.60 -9.02 11.38
CA LEU A 23 -3.06 -8.93 11.26
C LEU A 23 -3.74 -10.27 11.60
N ALA A 24 -3.18 -11.38 11.11
CA ALA A 24 -3.69 -12.71 11.43
C ALA A 24 -3.60 -13.01 12.94
N GLN A 25 -2.52 -12.61 13.62
CA GLN A 25 -2.38 -12.70 15.06
C GLN A 25 -3.40 -11.83 15.82
N GLN A 26 -3.85 -10.71 15.19
CA GLN A 26 -4.91 -9.86 15.75
C GLN A 26 -6.32 -10.44 15.50
N GLY A 27 -6.43 -11.57 14.79
CA GLY A 27 -7.70 -12.29 14.57
C GLY A 27 -8.39 -11.98 13.25
N PHE A 28 -7.66 -11.44 12.25
CA PHE A 28 -8.13 -11.33 10.87
C PHE A 28 -7.85 -12.64 10.11
N THR A 29 -8.69 -12.93 9.11
CA THR A 29 -8.32 -13.82 8.02
C THR A 29 -7.74 -12.96 6.91
N VAL A 30 -6.52 -13.22 6.46
CA VAL A 30 -5.78 -12.31 5.60
C VAL A 30 -5.55 -12.90 4.22
N ASP A 31 -5.90 -12.15 3.17
CA ASP A 31 -5.45 -12.34 1.81
C ASP A 31 -4.20 -11.47 1.61
N ALA A 32 -3.05 -12.10 1.41
CA ALA A 32 -1.76 -11.44 1.24
C ALA A 32 -1.29 -11.55 -0.21
N VAL A 33 -1.29 -10.44 -0.93
CA VAL A 33 -0.99 -10.39 -2.37
C VAL A 33 0.45 -9.96 -2.58
N GLU A 34 1.20 -10.77 -3.31
CA GLU A 34 2.61 -10.49 -3.65
C GLU A 34 2.96 -11.13 -4.99
N VAL A 35 3.64 -10.36 -5.84
CA VAL A 35 4.04 -10.82 -7.18
C VAL A 35 5.36 -11.58 -7.17
N ASP A 36 6.25 -11.29 -6.19
CA ASP A 36 7.56 -11.92 -6.13
C ASP A 36 7.53 -13.33 -5.54
N PRO A 37 7.93 -14.33 -6.31
CA PRO A 37 8.00 -15.72 -5.81
C PRO A 37 8.88 -15.87 -4.56
N ARG A 38 9.93 -15.06 -4.40
CA ARG A 38 10.82 -15.13 -3.24
C ARG A 38 10.09 -14.73 -1.97
N PHE A 39 9.33 -13.63 -2.02
CA PHE A 39 8.54 -13.17 -0.88
C PHE A 39 7.33 -14.06 -0.61
N THR A 40 6.67 -14.57 -1.65
CA THR A 40 5.57 -15.52 -1.46
C THR A 40 6.01 -16.80 -0.77
N LEU A 41 7.22 -17.30 -1.07
CA LEU A 41 7.81 -18.46 -0.39
C LEU A 41 8.14 -18.14 1.08
N GLN A 42 8.79 -17.01 1.34
CA GLN A 42 9.11 -16.56 2.70
C GLN A 42 7.83 -16.39 3.55
N LEU A 43 6.80 -15.77 2.98
CA LEU A 43 5.51 -15.63 3.65
C LEU A 43 4.86 -16.98 3.92
N ALA A 44 4.89 -17.92 2.97
CA ALA A 44 4.34 -19.25 3.14
C ALA A 44 4.99 -20.01 4.31
N GLU A 45 6.29 -19.81 4.54
CA GLU A 45 7.01 -20.35 5.69
C GLU A 45 6.67 -19.58 6.98
N ARG A 46 6.73 -18.24 6.94
CA ARG A 46 6.50 -17.35 8.10
C ARG A 46 5.11 -17.52 8.69
N ARG A 47 4.07 -17.64 7.85
CA ARG A 47 2.68 -17.72 8.32
C ARG A 47 2.39 -18.93 9.19
N GLY A 48 3.11 -20.07 8.97
CA GLY A 48 2.85 -21.30 9.71
C GLY A 48 1.35 -21.68 9.68
N ALA A 49 0.74 -21.78 10.87
CA ALA A 49 -0.70 -22.07 11.04
C ALA A 49 -1.61 -20.83 11.07
N LEU A 50 -1.08 -19.63 10.87
CA LEU A 50 -1.89 -18.41 10.85
C LEU A 50 -2.86 -18.40 9.65
N PRO A 51 -4.08 -17.82 9.80
CA PRO A 51 -5.08 -17.74 8.74
C PRO A 51 -4.71 -16.69 7.68
N VAL A 52 -3.57 -16.90 7.00
CA VAL A 52 -3.07 -16.10 5.90
C VAL A 52 -3.10 -16.91 4.62
N ARG A 53 -3.83 -16.44 3.62
CA ARG A 53 -3.81 -16.98 2.27
C ARG A 53 -2.79 -16.20 1.44
N VAL A 54 -1.74 -16.86 1.00
CA VAL A 54 -0.76 -16.29 0.08
C VAL A 54 -1.37 -16.26 -1.33
N CYS A 55 -1.41 -15.09 -1.94
CA CYS A 55 -1.96 -14.85 -3.27
C CYS A 55 -0.85 -14.37 -4.22
N PRO A 56 -0.17 -15.29 -4.95
CA PRO A 56 0.85 -14.91 -5.92
C PRO A 56 0.22 -14.18 -7.12
N SER A 57 0.20 -12.86 -7.08
CA SER A 57 -0.43 -12.03 -8.13
C SER A 57 0.14 -10.62 -8.12
N ASP A 58 0.11 -9.97 -9.28
CA ASP A 58 0.25 -8.53 -9.37
C ASP A 58 -1.01 -7.87 -8.82
N ILE A 59 -0.84 -6.81 -8.00
CA ILE A 59 -1.94 -6.08 -7.36
C ILE A 59 -2.84 -5.38 -8.37
N THR A 60 -2.30 -5.01 -9.55
CA THR A 60 -3.07 -4.34 -10.61
C THR A 60 -4.12 -5.23 -11.25
N ILE A 61 -3.90 -6.55 -11.26
CA ILE A 61 -4.80 -7.54 -11.85
C ILE A 61 -5.47 -8.43 -10.81
N PHE A 62 -5.05 -8.37 -9.54
CA PHE A 62 -5.69 -9.12 -8.47
C PHE A 62 -7.17 -8.75 -8.34
N GLN A 63 -8.03 -9.77 -8.30
CA GLN A 63 -9.47 -9.57 -8.21
C GLN A 63 -9.88 -9.28 -6.76
N ILE A 64 -10.09 -8.00 -6.45
CA ILE A 64 -10.63 -7.57 -5.16
C ILE A 64 -12.15 -7.76 -5.20
N VAL A 65 -12.67 -8.67 -4.35
CA VAL A 65 -14.10 -8.94 -4.27
C VAL A 65 -14.82 -7.79 -3.57
N GLU A 66 -15.89 -7.29 -4.17
CA GLU A 66 -16.67 -6.18 -3.63
C GLU A 66 -17.23 -6.50 -2.23
N SER A 67 -17.20 -5.51 -1.33
CA SER A 67 -17.74 -5.56 0.02
C SER A 67 -17.30 -6.78 0.84
N SER A 68 -16.04 -7.20 0.67
CA SER A 68 -15.53 -8.45 1.28
C SER A 68 -14.50 -8.22 2.39
N TYR A 69 -13.89 -7.03 2.47
CA TYR A 69 -12.82 -6.77 3.41
C TYR A 69 -13.21 -5.73 4.46
N SER A 70 -13.04 -6.06 5.73
CA SER A 70 -13.17 -5.10 6.84
C SER A 70 -11.93 -4.21 7.00
N LEU A 71 -10.81 -4.63 6.41
CA LEU A 71 -9.55 -3.87 6.38
C LEU A 71 -8.81 -4.13 5.06
N ILE A 72 -8.34 -3.07 4.42
CA ILE A 72 -7.37 -3.15 3.31
C ILE A 72 -6.13 -2.36 3.72
N VAL A 73 -4.97 -2.97 3.56
CA VAL A 73 -3.66 -2.37 3.80
C VAL A 73 -2.88 -2.31 2.49
N ALA A 74 -2.29 -1.16 2.22
CA ALA A 74 -1.37 -0.91 1.10
C ALA A 74 -0.18 -0.08 1.61
N SER A 75 0.73 -0.75 2.32
CA SER A 75 1.90 -0.10 2.91
C SER A 75 3.08 -0.20 1.95
N ALA A 76 3.63 0.96 1.56
CA ALA A 76 4.81 1.10 0.72
C ALA A 76 4.73 0.35 -0.63
N ILE A 77 3.55 0.30 -1.26
CA ILE A 77 3.34 -0.41 -2.53
C ILE A 77 2.76 0.47 -3.63
N LEU A 78 1.83 1.39 -3.31
CA LEU A 78 1.10 2.15 -4.34
C LEU A 78 2.01 3.10 -5.14
N HIS A 79 3.13 3.52 -4.57
CA HIS A 79 4.12 4.36 -5.26
C HIS A 79 4.95 3.61 -6.32
N PHE A 80 4.78 2.29 -6.46
CA PHE A 80 5.34 1.52 -7.58
C PHE A 80 4.39 1.38 -8.77
N LEU A 81 3.29 2.11 -8.77
CA LEU A 81 2.31 2.15 -9.85
C LEU A 81 2.38 3.47 -10.61
N ARG A 82 2.02 3.43 -11.88
CA ARG A 82 1.71 4.65 -12.64
C ARG A 82 0.36 5.21 -12.19
N PRO A 83 0.12 6.51 -12.30
CA PRO A 83 -1.20 7.08 -12.05
C PRO A 83 -2.33 6.37 -12.81
N THR A 84 -2.09 5.95 -14.05
CA THR A 84 -3.05 5.18 -14.87
C THR A 84 -3.42 3.81 -14.32
N GLU A 85 -2.59 3.22 -13.46
CA GLU A 85 -2.81 1.94 -12.77
C GLU A 85 -3.34 2.16 -11.35
N LEU A 86 -2.85 3.21 -10.69
CA LEU A 86 -3.19 3.57 -9.31
C LEU A 86 -4.68 3.87 -9.14
N TRP A 87 -5.24 4.75 -9.98
CA TRP A 87 -6.63 5.17 -9.83
C TRP A 87 -7.62 4.01 -9.98
N PRO A 88 -7.54 3.14 -11.02
CA PRO A 88 -8.42 1.97 -11.12
C PRO A 88 -8.26 0.98 -9.96
N LEU A 89 -7.03 0.82 -9.42
CA LEU A 89 -6.81 -0.02 -8.25
C LEU A 89 -7.46 0.59 -7.01
N ALA A 90 -7.29 1.90 -6.78
CA ALA A 90 -7.90 2.61 -5.66
C ALA A 90 -9.43 2.50 -5.66
N ASP A 91 -10.06 2.62 -6.82
CA ASP A 91 -11.51 2.41 -6.96
C ASP A 91 -11.92 0.99 -6.53
N ARG A 92 -11.19 -0.02 -6.98
CA ARG A 92 -11.45 -1.42 -6.57
C ARG A 92 -11.21 -1.66 -5.09
N MET A 93 -10.19 -1.01 -4.50
CA MET A 93 -9.95 -1.08 -3.05
C MET A 93 -11.14 -0.48 -2.28
N GLN A 94 -11.64 0.69 -2.69
CA GLN A 94 -12.80 1.32 -2.07
C GLN A 94 -14.07 0.45 -2.20
N GLN A 95 -14.30 -0.15 -3.37
CA GLN A 95 -15.41 -1.09 -3.60
C GLN A 95 -15.26 -2.36 -2.75
N GLY A 96 -14.05 -2.88 -2.61
CA GLY A 96 -13.73 -4.09 -1.85
C GLY A 96 -13.97 -3.99 -0.35
N LEU A 97 -13.96 -2.77 0.21
CA LEU A 97 -14.28 -2.56 1.62
C LEU A 97 -15.77 -2.85 1.90
N THR A 98 -16.01 -3.51 3.03
CA THR A 98 -17.37 -3.61 3.62
C THR A 98 -17.83 -2.23 4.09
N PRO A 99 -19.16 -1.97 4.21
CA PRO A 99 -19.65 -0.79 4.94
C PRO A 99 -18.97 -0.68 6.31
N GLY A 100 -18.48 0.49 6.68
CA GLY A 100 -17.69 0.71 7.90
C GLY A 100 -16.27 0.13 7.91
N GLY A 101 -15.83 -0.52 6.82
CA GLY A 101 -14.48 -1.07 6.67
C GLY A 101 -13.41 0.01 6.54
N PHE A 102 -12.17 -0.34 6.84
CA PHE A 102 -11.04 0.58 6.94
C PHE A 102 -10.01 0.37 5.84
N LEU A 103 -9.40 1.46 5.41
CA LEU A 103 -8.22 1.49 4.55
C LEU A 103 -7.05 2.12 5.29
N ILE A 104 -5.87 1.49 5.17
CA ILE A 104 -4.59 2.05 5.59
C ILE A 104 -3.68 2.05 4.36
N ALA A 105 -3.19 3.22 3.97
CA ALA A 105 -2.26 3.37 2.86
C ALA A 105 -1.06 4.23 3.26
N GLU A 106 0.13 3.81 2.84
CA GLU A 106 1.38 4.54 3.05
C GLU A 106 2.18 4.58 1.75
N VAL A 107 2.66 5.78 1.39
CA VAL A 107 3.36 6.02 0.11
C VAL A 107 4.51 7.00 0.29
N PHE A 108 5.46 7.01 -0.65
CA PHE A 108 6.47 8.06 -0.75
C PHE A 108 5.88 9.33 -1.37
N THR A 109 6.35 10.49 -0.91
CA THR A 109 5.93 11.81 -1.39
C THR A 109 7.07 12.53 -2.08
N ALA A 110 6.74 13.59 -2.84
CA ALA A 110 7.73 14.42 -3.51
C ALA A 110 8.66 15.21 -2.53
N ASP A 111 8.39 15.16 -1.23
CA ASP A 111 9.30 15.67 -0.20
C ASP A 111 10.40 14.66 0.18
N ASP A 112 10.36 13.43 -0.40
CA ASP A 112 11.38 12.41 -0.19
C ASP A 112 12.70 12.81 -0.87
N PRO A 113 13.85 12.67 -0.18
CA PRO A 113 15.15 12.95 -0.79
C PRO A 113 15.41 12.17 -2.08
N GLY A 114 14.88 10.94 -2.21
CA GLY A 114 14.97 10.11 -3.41
C GLY A 114 14.37 10.77 -4.65
N PHE A 115 13.31 11.56 -4.48
CA PHE A 115 12.71 12.34 -5.57
C PHE A 115 13.73 13.34 -6.17
N THR A 116 14.42 14.09 -5.31
CA THR A 116 15.44 15.05 -5.75
C THR A 116 16.61 14.33 -6.42
N VAL A 117 17.06 13.22 -5.85
CA VAL A 117 18.15 12.41 -6.42
C VAL A 117 17.82 11.93 -7.83
N LEU A 118 16.61 11.39 -8.06
CA LEU A 118 16.20 10.91 -9.39
C LEU A 118 16.10 12.05 -10.40
N ARG A 119 15.60 13.21 -10.02
CA ARG A 119 15.54 14.40 -10.89
C ARG A 119 16.94 14.91 -11.27
N GLU A 120 17.85 15.00 -10.29
CA GLU A 120 19.20 15.53 -10.51
C GLU A 120 20.09 14.54 -11.28
N SER A 121 19.84 13.23 -11.15
CA SER A 121 20.56 12.20 -11.92
C SER A 121 20.15 12.14 -13.40
N GLY A 122 19.08 12.87 -13.79
CA GLY A 122 18.55 12.81 -15.14
C GLY A 122 17.79 11.52 -15.45
N THR A 123 17.31 10.81 -14.40
CA THR A 123 16.43 9.64 -14.59
C THR A 123 15.17 10.06 -15.35
N GLU A 124 14.75 9.23 -16.31
CA GLU A 124 13.60 9.53 -17.18
C GLU A 124 12.31 9.70 -16.35
N GLU A 125 11.78 10.92 -16.31
CA GLU A 125 10.45 11.22 -15.78
C GLU A 125 9.42 10.96 -16.89
N ILE A 126 8.68 9.84 -16.79
CA ILE A 126 7.73 9.38 -17.81
C ILE A 126 6.35 10.01 -17.70
N GLU A 127 5.96 10.41 -16.50
CA GLU A 127 4.74 11.15 -16.15
C GLU A 127 5.09 12.08 -14.98
N PRO A 128 4.30 13.11 -14.65
CA PRO A 128 4.59 13.99 -13.51
C PRO A 128 4.90 13.21 -12.23
N ASN A 129 6.05 13.47 -11.64
CA ASN A 129 6.58 12.80 -10.44
C ASN A 129 6.76 11.27 -10.57
N THR A 130 6.74 10.72 -11.78
CA THR A 130 6.86 9.28 -12.05
C THR A 130 8.11 9.01 -12.86
N PHE A 131 9.04 8.27 -12.29
CA PHE A 131 10.34 7.97 -12.90
C PHE A 131 10.43 6.52 -13.34
N ARG A 132 11.14 6.30 -14.45
CA ARG A 132 11.49 4.95 -14.88
C ARG A 132 12.64 4.44 -14.02
N LEU A 133 12.45 3.27 -13.41
CA LEU A 133 13.51 2.57 -12.69
C LEU A 133 13.97 1.35 -13.47
N GLU A 134 15.28 1.09 -13.43
CA GLU A 134 15.81 -0.19 -13.86
C GLU A 134 15.49 -1.23 -12.78
N GLY A 135 14.86 -2.34 -13.17
CA GLY A 135 14.55 -3.44 -12.26
C GLY A 135 13.07 -3.78 -12.14
N ARG A 136 12.68 -4.30 -11.00
CA ARG A 136 11.48 -5.08 -10.78
C ARG A 136 10.15 -4.32 -10.87
N SER A 137 10.10 -3.11 -10.29
CA SER A 137 8.89 -2.27 -10.31
C SER A 137 8.75 -1.50 -11.62
N GLY A 138 9.84 -1.27 -12.36
CA GLY A 138 9.85 -0.50 -13.59
C GLY A 138 9.56 0.99 -13.43
N VAL A 139 8.87 1.41 -12.40
CA VAL A 139 8.54 2.81 -12.12
C VAL A 139 8.51 3.10 -10.61
N ILE A 140 8.70 4.39 -10.27
CA ILE A 140 8.37 4.93 -8.96
C ILE A 140 7.62 6.26 -9.15
N HIS A 141 6.49 6.39 -8.48
CA HIS A 141 5.66 7.58 -8.45
C HIS A 141 5.75 8.24 -7.07
N TYR A 142 6.25 9.45 -7.01
CA TYR A 142 6.26 10.23 -5.78
C TYR A 142 4.99 11.06 -5.69
N PHE A 143 4.17 10.78 -4.70
CA PHE A 143 2.89 11.44 -4.53
C PHE A 143 3.06 12.95 -4.30
N ALA A 144 2.38 13.75 -5.08
CA ALA A 144 2.29 15.18 -4.85
C ALA A 144 1.51 15.47 -3.56
N ARG A 145 1.71 16.66 -2.99
CA ARG A 145 1.01 17.05 -1.77
C ARG A 145 -0.52 16.93 -1.91
N GLY A 146 -1.13 16.20 -0.97
CA GLY A 146 -2.57 15.92 -0.93
C GLY A 146 -3.05 14.90 -1.97
N GLU A 147 -2.16 14.31 -2.77
CA GLU A 147 -2.55 13.37 -3.82
C GLU A 147 -3.14 12.09 -3.25
N LEU A 148 -2.51 11.47 -2.25
CA LEU A 148 -3.04 10.26 -1.61
C LEU A 148 -4.46 10.49 -1.04
N ARG A 149 -4.70 11.69 -0.50
CA ARG A 149 -6.03 12.08 -0.04
C ARG A 149 -7.05 12.18 -1.17
N ARG A 150 -6.66 12.67 -2.35
CA ARG A 150 -7.55 12.73 -3.53
C ARG A 150 -7.84 11.34 -4.08
N VAL A 151 -6.85 10.47 -4.09
CA VAL A 151 -7.00 9.08 -4.57
C VAL A 151 -8.10 8.33 -3.79
N PHE A 152 -8.26 8.63 -2.51
CA PHE A 152 -9.26 8.00 -1.64
C PHE A 152 -10.33 8.96 -1.12
N GLU A 153 -10.65 10.02 -1.89
CA GLU A 153 -11.64 11.04 -1.49
C GLU A 153 -13.07 10.50 -1.30
N GLY A 154 -13.38 9.32 -1.87
CA GLY A 154 -14.64 8.61 -1.69
C GLY A 154 -14.82 7.99 -0.30
N LEU A 155 -13.79 7.98 0.54
CA LEU A 155 -13.81 7.46 1.90
C LEU A 155 -13.81 8.61 2.93
N GLU A 156 -14.34 8.34 4.13
CA GLU A 156 -14.18 9.21 5.28
C GLU A 156 -12.73 9.15 5.77
N ILE A 157 -11.95 10.21 5.58
CA ILE A 157 -10.56 10.27 6.01
C ILE A 157 -10.54 10.55 7.51
N LEU A 158 -9.99 9.61 8.28
CA LEU A 158 -9.92 9.66 9.75
C LEU A 158 -8.58 10.22 10.24
N GLU A 159 -7.50 9.90 9.50
CA GLU A 159 -6.15 10.35 9.78
C GLU A 159 -5.43 10.58 8.45
N TYR A 160 -4.69 11.67 8.36
CA TYR A 160 -3.86 11.97 7.21
C TYR A 160 -2.63 12.75 7.67
N GLU A 161 -1.47 12.19 7.42
CA GLU A 161 -0.18 12.79 7.74
C GLU A 161 0.69 12.81 6.48
N GLU A 162 1.28 13.96 6.16
CA GLU A 162 2.27 14.12 5.09
C GLU A 162 3.62 14.53 5.68
N SER A 163 4.68 14.38 4.89
CA SER A 163 6.07 14.65 5.31
C SER A 163 6.47 13.85 6.55
N ARG A 164 5.84 12.69 6.72
CA ARG A 164 6.17 11.75 7.79
C ARG A 164 7.55 11.14 7.53
N ARG A 165 8.41 11.14 8.54
CA ARG A 165 9.64 10.35 8.49
C ARG A 165 9.28 8.86 8.61
N LEU A 166 9.67 8.08 7.59
CA LEU A 166 9.41 6.64 7.54
C LEU A 166 10.60 5.80 8.03
N ALA A 167 11.79 6.42 8.20
CA ALA A 167 12.98 5.74 8.74
C ALA A 167 13.51 6.46 9.98
N GLU A 168 13.83 5.70 11.02
CA GLU A 168 14.42 6.18 12.26
C GLU A 168 15.95 6.03 12.30
N ASP A 169 16.56 5.32 11.32
CA ASP A 169 18.01 5.09 11.27
C ASP A 169 18.74 6.38 10.83
N PRO A 170 19.62 6.94 11.68
CA PRO A 170 20.36 8.16 11.35
C PRO A 170 21.37 7.98 10.21
N GLU A 171 21.75 6.76 9.85
CA GLU A 171 22.67 6.46 8.75
C GLU A 171 21.93 6.29 7.40
N VAL A 172 20.62 6.05 7.42
CA VAL A 172 19.78 6.01 6.22
C VAL A 172 19.14 7.39 6.05
N ALA A 173 19.35 8.02 4.90
CA ALA A 173 18.60 9.23 4.54
C ALA A 173 17.12 8.99 4.82
N TYR A 174 16.49 9.84 5.63
CA TYR A 174 15.06 9.66 5.96
C TYR A 174 14.24 9.57 4.68
N THR A 175 13.27 8.67 4.68
CA THR A 175 12.24 8.64 3.66
C THR A 175 11.08 9.51 4.10
N SER A 176 10.53 10.33 3.20
CA SER A 176 9.36 11.13 3.46
C SER A 176 8.15 10.51 2.79
N GLY A 177 7.08 10.36 3.55
CA GLY A 177 5.88 9.71 3.06
C GLY A 177 4.60 10.36 3.53
N ALA A 178 3.48 9.83 3.03
CA ALA A 178 2.15 10.13 3.51
C ALA A 178 1.50 8.85 4.05
N LEU A 179 0.84 8.98 5.19
CA LEU A 179 -0.03 7.96 5.78
C LEU A 179 -1.47 8.43 5.69
N LEU A 180 -2.34 7.53 5.28
CA LEU A 180 -3.78 7.73 5.26
C LEU A 180 -4.46 6.58 5.97
N VAL A 181 -5.37 6.91 6.91
CA VAL A 181 -6.34 6.00 7.48
C VAL A 181 -7.73 6.51 7.11
N ALA A 182 -8.51 5.70 6.43
CA ALA A 182 -9.83 6.08 5.99
C ALA A 182 -10.86 4.98 6.28
N ARG A 183 -12.15 5.32 6.21
CA ARG A 183 -13.25 4.41 6.46
C ARG A 183 -14.30 4.55 5.36
N LYS A 184 -14.85 3.42 4.90
CA LYS A 184 -16.02 3.41 4.02
C LYS A 184 -17.27 3.78 4.82
N GLY A 185 -18.11 4.64 4.27
CA GLY A 185 -19.42 4.94 4.85
C GLY A 185 -20.28 3.69 5.06
N GLU A 186 -21.31 3.81 5.89
CA GLU A 186 -22.30 2.75 6.10
C GLU A 186 -23.25 2.58 4.91
#